data_f387e63a6521ca13771b035aa52a34c8
#
_entry.id   f387e63a6521ca13771b035aa52a34c8
#
_cell.length_a   1.000
_cell.length_b   1.000
_cell.length_c   1.000
_cell.angle_alpha   90.00
_cell.angle_beta   90.00
_cell.angle_gamma   90.00
#
_symmetry.space_group_name_H-M   'P 1'
#
loop_
_entity.id
_entity.type
_entity.pdbx_description
1 polymer ?
#
loop_
_entity_poly.entity_id
_entity_poly.type
_entity_poly.pdbx_seq_one_letter_code
_entity_poly.pdbx_strand_id
1 'polypeptide(L)'
;MLFRSLGTPAGQTPKLRRRFSQHPFVPSDPHRRDENCQEIFAIQSTGLARRLRHTGQKHVVIGVSGGLDSTLALLVTLEAFNRLGLDRKGIVGLTMPGPGTSARTRMNAMRLMQALGVTAREIPIDAAVGQHLRDIQHPAGKHDVTFENAQARERTQVLMDVANQVGGFVVGTGDLSEAALGWCTFNADHISMYQIGRAHV
;
A
#
# COMPACT_ATOMS: atom_id res chain seq x y z
N MET A 1 -1.57 -23.86 -4.16
CA MET A 1 -2.66 -24.65 -3.57
C MET A 1 -3.92 -24.38 -4.37
N LEU A 2 -4.39 -25.32 -5.17
CA LEU A 2 -5.62 -25.15 -5.98
C LEU A 2 -6.82 -25.32 -5.05
N PHE A 3 -7.53 -24.23 -4.76
CA PHE A 3 -8.86 -24.32 -4.17
C PHE A 3 -9.79 -25.00 -5.20
N ARG A 4 -10.09 -26.27 -5.00
CA ARG A 4 -11.23 -26.89 -5.67
C ARG A 4 -12.48 -26.29 -5.05
N SER A 5 -13.14 -25.36 -5.74
CA SER A 5 -14.53 -25.04 -5.42
C SER A 5 -15.32 -26.34 -5.61
N LEU A 6 -15.92 -26.83 -4.55
CA LEU A 6 -16.95 -27.86 -4.66
C LEU A 6 -18.10 -27.19 -5.43
N GLY A 7 -18.11 -27.38 -6.75
CA GLY A 7 -19.16 -26.81 -7.61
C GLY A 7 -20.51 -27.26 -7.13
N THR A 8 -21.37 -26.32 -6.78
CA THR A 8 -22.82 -26.60 -6.69
C THR A 8 -23.29 -27.06 -8.06
N PRO A 9 -24.09 -28.12 -8.16
CA PRO A 9 -24.68 -28.55 -9.43
C PRO A 9 -25.34 -27.37 -10.13
N ALA A 10 -25.06 -27.20 -11.42
CA ALA A 10 -25.65 -26.14 -12.22
C ALA A 10 -27.19 -26.22 -12.10
N GLY A 11 -27.82 -25.15 -11.60
CA GLY A 11 -29.28 -25.02 -11.52
C GLY A 11 -29.89 -24.85 -10.12
N GLN A 12 -29.14 -25.04 -9.03
CA GLN A 12 -29.68 -24.80 -7.69
C GLN A 12 -28.86 -23.75 -6.96
N THR A 13 -29.36 -22.52 -6.92
CA THR A 13 -28.88 -21.52 -5.96
C THR A 13 -29.37 -21.92 -4.57
N PRO A 14 -28.48 -22.31 -3.65
CA PRO A 14 -28.91 -22.69 -2.30
C PRO A 14 -29.55 -21.47 -1.63
N LYS A 15 -30.79 -21.66 -1.13
CA LYS A 15 -31.51 -20.61 -0.40
C LYS A 15 -30.76 -20.37 0.92
N LEU A 16 -30.07 -19.23 1.03
CA LEU A 16 -29.35 -18.88 2.25
C LEU A 16 -30.35 -18.75 3.41
N ARG A 17 -30.12 -19.49 4.48
CA ARG A 17 -30.94 -19.43 5.70
C ARG A 17 -30.66 -18.21 6.57
N ARG A 18 -29.54 -17.55 6.33
CA ARG A 18 -29.11 -16.32 7.03
C ARG A 18 -29.08 -15.16 6.04
N ARG A 19 -29.46 -14.00 6.52
CA ARG A 19 -29.22 -12.75 5.79
C ARG A 19 -27.83 -12.25 6.15
N PHE A 20 -27.00 -12.01 5.14
CA PHE A 20 -25.72 -11.37 5.28
C PHE A 20 -25.86 -9.95 4.72
N SER A 21 -25.34 -8.97 5.44
CA SER A 21 -25.21 -7.63 4.89
C SER A 21 -24.20 -7.66 3.73
N GLN A 22 -24.45 -6.90 2.67
CA GLN A 22 -23.47 -6.72 1.59
C GLN A 22 -22.19 -6.03 2.09
N HIS A 23 -22.34 -5.20 3.12
CA HIS A 23 -21.25 -4.46 3.73
C HIS A 23 -21.26 -4.70 5.26
N PRO A 24 -20.81 -5.89 5.73
CA PRO A 24 -20.96 -6.28 7.14
C PRO A 24 -20.14 -5.42 8.09
N PHE A 25 -19.10 -4.76 7.59
CA PHE A 25 -18.19 -3.91 8.39
C PHE A 25 -18.45 -2.41 8.26
N VAL A 26 -19.38 -2.01 7.36
CA VAL A 26 -19.76 -0.61 7.15
C VAL A 26 -21.11 -0.35 7.80
N PRO A 27 -21.18 0.42 8.87
CA PRO A 27 -22.46 0.82 9.43
C PRO A 27 -23.33 1.57 8.40
N SER A 28 -24.59 1.25 8.33
CA SER A 28 -25.56 1.96 7.48
C SER A 28 -25.86 3.38 7.98
N ASP A 29 -25.69 3.60 9.28
CA ASP A 29 -25.80 4.92 9.91
C ASP A 29 -24.53 5.73 9.64
N PRO A 30 -24.62 6.91 8.98
CA PRO A 30 -23.46 7.76 8.68
C PRO A 30 -22.69 8.20 9.93
N HIS A 31 -23.38 8.55 11.00
CA HIS A 31 -22.73 9.01 12.25
C HIS A 31 -21.87 7.90 12.86
N ARG A 32 -22.42 6.70 12.97
CA ARG A 32 -21.70 5.53 13.48
C ARG A 32 -20.54 5.13 12.58
N ARG A 33 -20.70 5.28 11.26
CA ARG A 33 -19.61 5.05 10.30
C ARG A 33 -18.46 6.02 10.54
N ASP A 34 -18.75 7.30 10.74
CA ASP A 34 -17.72 8.33 10.97
C ASP A 34 -16.98 8.08 12.29
N GLU A 35 -17.69 7.72 13.36
CA GLU A 35 -17.08 7.30 14.63
C GLU A 35 -16.12 6.10 14.44
N ASN A 36 -16.57 5.06 13.75
CA ASN A 36 -15.74 3.89 13.48
C ASN A 36 -14.50 4.25 12.66
N CYS A 37 -14.64 5.10 11.64
CA CYS A 37 -13.50 5.57 10.84
C CYS A 37 -12.48 6.34 11.68
N GLN A 38 -12.94 7.20 12.58
CA GLN A 38 -12.06 7.94 13.49
C GLN A 38 -11.34 7.00 14.46
N GLU A 39 -12.04 6.01 15.01
CA GLU A 39 -11.45 5.00 15.89
C GLU A 39 -10.38 4.18 15.18
N ILE A 40 -10.68 3.67 13.98
CA ILE A 40 -9.72 2.90 13.17
C ILE A 40 -8.49 3.74 12.87
N PHE A 41 -8.67 4.98 12.44
CA PHE A 41 -7.56 5.90 12.16
C PHE A 41 -6.71 6.18 13.40
N ALA A 42 -7.34 6.34 14.56
CA ALA A 42 -6.66 6.53 15.83
C ALA A 42 -5.86 5.27 16.25
N ILE A 43 -6.41 4.07 16.07
CA ILE A 43 -5.74 2.80 16.33
C ILE A 43 -4.50 2.66 15.44
N GLN A 44 -4.64 2.86 14.14
CA GLN A 44 -3.54 2.73 13.18
C GLN A 44 -2.41 3.73 13.45
N SER A 45 -2.75 5.00 13.65
CA SER A 45 -1.76 6.06 13.91
C SER A 45 -1.06 5.87 15.27
N THR A 46 -1.78 5.41 16.31
CA THR A 46 -1.20 5.10 17.62
C THR A 46 -0.27 3.89 17.54
N GLY A 47 -0.64 2.86 16.79
CA GLY A 47 0.20 1.68 16.57
C GLY A 47 1.54 2.04 15.93
N LEU A 48 1.51 2.83 14.85
CA LEU A 48 2.72 3.30 14.19
C LEU A 48 3.55 4.24 15.10
N ALA A 49 2.91 5.14 15.84
CA ALA A 49 3.59 6.01 16.78
C ALA A 49 4.31 5.21 17.88
N ARG A 50 3.68 4.15 18.39
CA ARG A 50 4.35 3.22 19.35
C ARG A 50 5.57 2.55 18.73
N ARG A 51 5.47 2.10 17.49
CA ARG A 51 6.59 1.47 16.78
C ARG A 51 7.76 2.44 16.62
N LEU A 52 7.50 3.66 16.14
CA LEU A 52 8.50 4.71 15.99
C LEU A 52 9.19 5.03 17.31
N ARG A 53 8.41 5.21 18.37
CA ARG A 53 8.96 5.47 19.72
C ARG A 53 9.83 4.33 20.23
N HIS A 54 9.37 3.08 20.05
CA HIS A 54 10.10 1.89 20.50
C HIS A 54 11.43 1.71 19.77
N THR A 55 11.46 1.95 18.46
CA THR A 55 12.68 1.82 17.64
C THR A 55 13.58 3.03 17.68
N GLY A 56 13.10 4.16 18.23
CA GLY A 56 13.83 5.43 18.21
C GLY A 56 13.95 6.07 16.81
N GLN A 57 13.24 5.53 15.82
CA GLN A 57 13.32 6.01 14.44
C GLN A 57 12.58 7.34 14.26
N LYS A 58 13.22 8.22 13.48
CA LYS A 58 12.68 9.54 13.12
C LYS A 58 12.37 9.67 11.62
N HIS A 59 12.64 8.63 10.87
CA HIS A 59 12.41 8.58 9.42
C HIS A 59 11.61 7.34 9.04
N VAL A 60 10.72 7.52 8.07
CA VAL A 60 10.02 6.42 7.41
C VAL A 60 9.99 6.65 5.90
N VAL A 61 9.91 5.56 5.16
CA VAL A 61 9.76 5.59 3.70
C VAL A 61 8.44 4.95 3.33
N ILE A 62 7.71 5.56 2.42
CA ILE A 62 6.40 5.08 1.97
C ILE A 62 6.25 5.25 0.46
N GLY A 63 5.81 4.21 -0.22
CA GLY A 63 5.44 4.27 -1.63
C GLY A 63 4.09 4.95 -1.81
N VAL A 64 4.05 6.04 -2.57
CA VAL A 64 2.83 6.80 -2.86
C VAL A 64 2.47 6.65 -4.33
N SER A 65 1.51 5.78 -4.60
CA SER A 65 1.04 5.49 -5.96
C SER A 65 0.04 6.55 -6.48
N GLY A 66 -0.58 7.31 -5.59
CA GLY A 66 -1.71 8.18 -5.90
C GLY A 66 -3.08 7.48 -5.80
N GLY A 67 -3.12 6.23 -5.38
CA GLY A 67 -4.33 5.47 -5.03
C GLY A 67 -4.76 5.69 -3.58
N LEU A 68 -5.94 5.18 -3.23
CA LEU A 68 -6.54 5.37 -1.90
C LEU A 68 -5.71 4.73 -0.79
N ASP A 69 -5.16 3.52 -1.00
CA ASP A 69 -4.42 2.79 0.03
C ASP A 69 -3.15 3.54 0.45
N SER A 70 -2.35 3.96 -0.52
CA SER A 70 -1.15 4.75 -0.26
C SER A 70 -1.47 6.13 0.33
N THR A 71 -2.61 6.72 -0.05
CA THR A 71 -3.08 7.99 0.52
C THR A 71 -3.43 7.82 2.00
N LEU A 72 -4.23 6.81 2.35
CA LEU A 72 -4.59 6.54 3.73
C LEU A 72 -3.35 6.22 4.57
N ALA A 73 -2.46 5.36 4.08
CA ALA A 73 -1.23 5.02 4.78
C ALA A 73 -0.34 6.25 5.03
N LEU A 74 -0.27 7.17 4.07
CA LEU A 74 0.45 8.44 4.25
C LEU A 74 -0.20 9.33 5.31
N LEU A 75 -1.53 9.44 5.33
CA LEU A 75 -2.26 10.23 6.34
C LEU A 75 -2.09 9.63 7.75
N VAL A 76 -2.19 8.31 7.90
CA VAL A 76 -1.91 7.61 9.16
C VAL A 76 -0.48 7.86 9.63
N THR A 77 0.48 7.82 8.71
CA THR A 77 1.89 8.09 8.99
C THR A 77 2.10 9.53 9.47
N LEU A 78 1.47 10.49 8.79
CA LEU A 78 1.51 11.90 9.16
C LEU A 78 0.96 12.13 10.58
N GLU A 79 -0.19 11.51 10.89
CA GLU A 79 -0.78 11.61 12.22
C GLU A 79 0.11 10.97 13.30
N ALA A 80 0.76 9.85 13.02
CA ALA A 80 1.72 9.25 13.94
C ALA A 80 2.91 10.18 14.23
N PHE A 81 3.40 10.89 13.22
CA PHE A 81 4.45 11.90 13.39
C PHE A 81 3.97 13.11 14.21
N ASN A 82 2.77 13.62 13.92
CA ASN A 82 2.15 14.70 14.69
C ASN A 82 2.05 14.34 16.19
N ARG A 83 1.58 13.11 16.51
CA ARG A 83 1.45 12.62 17.90
C ARG A 83 2.78 12.53 18.64
N LEU A 84 3.88 12.35 17.92
CA LEU A 84 5.21 12.27 18.50
C LEU A 84 5.97 13.59 18.46
N GLY A 85 5.42 14.64 17.84
CA GLY A 85 6.12 15.90 17.61
C GLY A 85 7.34 15.78 16.69
N LEU A 86 7.32 14.78 15.78
CA LEU A 86 8.38 14.59 14.80
C LEU A 86 8.19 15.50 13.59
N ASP A 87 9.31 15.90 12.97
CA ASP A 87 9.28 16.69 11.74
C ASP A 87 8.71 15.86 10.60
N ARG A 88 7.70 16.40 9.92
CA ARG A 88 7.08 15.80 8.73
C ARG A 88 8.08 15.53 7.60
N LYS A 89 9.18 16.25 7.56
CA LYS A 89 10.28 16.00 6.62
C LYS A 89 10.98 14.64 6.84
N GLY A 90 10.79 14.02 8.00
CA GLY A 90 11.19 12.65 8.25
C GLY A 90 10.34 11.60 7.53
N ILE A 91 9.19 11.98 6.98
CA ILE A 91 8.39 11.12 6.10
C ILE A 91 8.87 11.30 4.68
N VAL A 92 9.50 10.28 4.11
CA VAL A 92 9.99 10.26 2.74
C VAL A 92 8.98 9.50 1.87
N GLY A 93 8.16 10.24 1.15
CA GLY A 93 7.22 9.69 0.17
C GLY A 93 7.88 9.51 -1.18
N LEU A 94 7.79 8.30 -1.74
CA LEU A 94 8.34 7.97 -3.05
C LEU A 94 7.21 7.69 -4.04
N THR A 95 7.21 8.38 -5.18
CA THR A 95 6.48 7.93 -6.36
C THR A 95 7.46 7.31 -7.34
N MET A 96 7.13 6.13 -7.82
CA MET A 96 8.03 5.30 -8.66
C MET A 96 7.31 4.95 -9.96
N PRO A 97 7.20 5.91 -10.89
CA PRO A 97 6.54 5.66 -12.17
C PRO A 97 7.29 4.59 -12.96
N GLY A 98 6.53 3.70 -13.57
CA GLY A 98 7.00 2.63 -14.45
C GLY A 98 6.15 2.58 -15.74
N PRO A 99 6.39 1.59 -16.62
CA PRO A 99 5.77 1.49 -17.97
C PRO A 99 4.26 1.41 -17.89
N GLY A 100 3.46 1.80 -17.23
CA GLY A 100 2.00 1.78 -17.13
C GLY A 100 1.45 2.87 -16.24
N THR A 101 2.33 3.68 -15.66
CA THR A 101 1.93 4.74 -14.74
C THR A 101 1.39 5.94 -15.52
N SER A 102 0.12 6.31 -15.26
CA SER A 102 -0.47 7.48 -15.90
C SER A 102 0.10 8.80 -15.36
N ALA A 103 0.19 9.82 -16.21
CA ALA A 103 0.63 11.16 -15.79
C ALA A 103 -0.27 11.73 -14.68
N ARG A 104 -1.57 11.43 -14.71
CA ARG A 104 -2.53 11.87 -13.68
C ARG A 104 -2.20 11.29 -12.32
N THR A 105 -1.97 9.97 -12.24
CA THR A 105 -1.65 9.27 -10.98
C THR A 105 -0.35 9.79 -10.38
N ARG A 106 0.67 9.95 -11.21
CA ARG A 106 1.97 10.55 -10.83
C ARG A 106 1.80 11.96 -10.27
N MET A 107 1.06 12.84 -10.97
CA MET A 107 0.81 14.20 -10.48
C MET A 107 0.05 14.23 -9.16
N ASN A 108 -0.95 13.37 -8.99
CA ASN A 108 -1.72 13.30 -7.75
C ASN A 108 -0.83 12.91 -6.57
N ALA A 109 0.04 11.92 -6.74
CA ALA A 109 1.00 11.52 -5.71
C ALA A 109 1.91 12.69 -5.29
N MET A 110 2.51 13.39 -6.25
CA MET A 110 3.40 14.52 -5.98
C MET A 110 2.67 15.67 -5.30
N ARG A 111 1.50 16.06 -5.79
CA ARG A 111 0.69 17.13 -5.19
C ARG A 111 0.28 16.81 -3.76
N LEU A 112 -0.12 15.56 -3.50
CA LEU A 112 -0.49 15.12 -2.15
C LEU A 112 0.69 15.24 -1.19
N MET A 113 1.86 14.71 -1.55
CA MET A 113 3.05 14.77 -0.72
C MET A 113 3.49 16.21 -0.43
N GLN A 114 3.45 17.08 -1.44
CA GLN A 114 3.77 18.49 -1.31
C GLN A 114 2.78 19.22 -0.39
N ALA A 115 1.47 18.99 -0.57
CA ALA A 115 0.42 19.60 0.26
C ALA A 115 0.53 19.20 1.75
N LEU A 116 0.98 17.97 2.02
CA LEU A 116 1.18 17.48 3.39
C LEU A 116 2.52 17.92 4.01
N GLY A 117 3.41 18.54 3.22
CA GLY A 117 4.69 19.05 3.70
C GLY A 117 5.74 17.98 3.98
N VAL A 118 5.56 16.76 3.47
CA VAL A 118 6.50 15.65 3.60
C VAL A 118 7.65 15.77 2.59
N THR A 119 8.71 14.97 2.73
CA THR A 119 9.78 14.88 1.73
C THR A 119 9.28 14.07 0.55
N ALA A 120 9.04 14.73 -0.59
CA ALA A 120 8.57 14.09 -1.81
C ALA A 120 9.74 13.81 -2.76
N ARG A 121 9.85 12.56 -3.21
CA ARG A 121 10.85 12.14 -4.20
C ARG A 121 10.18 11.35 -5.31
N GLU A 122 10.71 11.49 -6.51
CA GLU A 122 10.32 10.69 -7.67
C GLU A 122 11.52 9.88 -8.15
N ILE A 123 11.32 8.59 -8.29
CA ILE A 123 12.35 7.65 -8.76
C ILE A 123 11.70 6.78 -9.86
N PRO A 124 11.87 7.13 -11.15
CA PRO A 124 11.38 6.30 -12.25
C PRO A 124 12.07 4.92 -12.25
N ILE A 125 11.29 3.86 -12.46
CA ILE A 125 11.80 2.48 -12.48
C ILE A 125 11.94 1.90 -13.89
N ASP A 126 11.59 2.65 -14.92
CA ASP A 126 11.57 2.18 -16.31
C ASP A 126 12.90 1.60 -16.77
N ALA A 127 14.02 2.28 -16.45
CA ALA A 127 15.35 1.86 -16.88
C ALA A 127 15.77 0.55 -16.21
N ALA A 128 15.56 0.42 -14.89
CA ALA A 128 15.92 -0.76 -14.13
C ALA A 128 15.08 -1.97 -14.53
N VAL A 129 13.75 -1.81 -14.59
CA VAL A 129 12.83 -2.87 -15.04
C VAL A 129 13.13 -3.26 -16.48
N GLY A 130 13.36 -2.29 -17.37
CA GLY A 130 13.70 -2.57 -18.76
C GLY A 130 15.01 -3.35 -18.90
N GLN A 131 16.03 -3.03 -18.09
CA GLN A 131 17.29 -3.80 -18.09
C GLN A 131 17.06 -5.22 -17.57
N HIS A 132 16.35 -5.36 -16.43
CA HIS A 132 16.03 -6.67 -15.87
C HIS A 132 15.28 -7.57 -16.86
N LEU A 133 14.27 -7.05 -17.55
CA LEU A 133 13.51 -7.81 -18.54
C LEU A 133 14.39 -8.26 -19.74
N ARG A 134 15.35 -7.43 -20.17
CA ARG A 134 16.32 -7.83 -21.21
C ARG A 134 17.24 -8.94 -20.71
N ASP A 135 17.75 -8.85 -19.49
CA ASP A 135 18.69 -9.82 -18.92
C ASP A 135 18.07 -11.22 -18.79
N ILE A 136 16.78 -11.28 -18.45
CA ILE A 136 16.02 -12.55 -18.40
C ILE A 136 15.43 -12.96 -19.76
N GLN A 137 15.75 -12.25 -20.85
CA GLN A 137 15.26 -12.51 -22.21
C GLN A 137 13.71 -12.53 -22.31
N HIS A 138 13.04 -11.66 -21.54
CA HIS A 138 11.60 -11.53 -21.63
C HIS A 138 11.19 -10.91 -22.97
N PRO A 139 10.20 -11.47 -23.69
CA PRO A 139 9.79 -10.97 -25.00
C PRO A 139 9.35 -9.51 -24.95
N ALA A 140 9.93 -8.68 -25.84
CA ALA A 140 9.63 -7.27 -25.91
C ALA A 140 8.13 -7.01 -26.17
N GLY A 141 7.54 -6.08 -25.43
CA GLY A 141 6.14 -5.71 -25.56
C GLY A 141 5.13 -6.71 -24.97
N LYS A 142 5.58 -7.79 -24.36
CA LYS A 142 4.67 -8.73 -23.67
C LYS A 142 4.37 -8.22 -22.26
N HIS A 143 3.10 -7.92 -22.00
CA HIS A 143 2.61 -7.48 -20.69
C HIS A 143 1.93 -8.66 -19.99
N ASP A 144 2.73 -9.48 -19.32
CA ASP A 144 2.27 -10.64 -18.57
C ASP A 144 2.64 -10.53 -17.08
N VAL A 145 2.40 -11.61 -16.32
CA VAL A 145 2.71 -11.67 -14.91
C VAL A 145 4.19 -11.40 -14.59
N THR A 146 5.11 -11.74 -15.49
CA THR A 146 6.53 -11.46 -15.34
C THR A 146 6.79 -9.95 -15.38
N PHE A 147 6.19 -9.28 -16.38
CA PHE A 147 6.29 -7.83 -16.55
C PHE A 147 5.73 -7.06 -15.34
N GLU A 148 4.55 -7.47 -14.82
CA GLU A 148 3.94 -6.83 -13.67
C GLU A 148 4.76 -7.07 -12.38
N ASN A 149 5.17 -8.31 -12.15
CA ASN A 149 5.91 -8.68 -10.95
C ASN A 149 7.32 -8.07 -10.91
N ALA A 150 7.97 -7.89 -12.05
CA ALA A 150 9.26 -7.21 -12.12
C ALA A 150 9.15 -5.76 -11.63
N GLN A 151 8.11 -5.05 -12.05
CA GLN A 151 7.86 -3.67 -11.59
C GLN A 151 7.55 -3.60 -10.09
N ALA A 152 6.72 -4.51 -9.58
CA ALA A 152 6.38 -4.56 -8.16
C ALA A 152 7.62 -4.80 -7.28
N ARG A 153 8.49 -5.74 -7.68
CA ARG A 153 9.73 -6.04 -6.94
C ARG A 153 10.72 -4.89 -7.00
N GLU A 154 10.87 -4.24 -8.15
CA GLU A 154 11.74 -3.07 -8.28
C GLU A 154 11.31 -1.93 -7.34
N ARG A 155 10.00 -1.65 -7.26
CA ARG A 155 9.50 -0.64 -6.31
C ARG A 155 9.82 -1.01 -4.86
N THR A 156 9.67 -2.27 -4.49
CA THR A 156 9.97 -2.74 -3.15
C THR A 156 11.46 -2.62 -2.83
N GLN A 157 12.34 -2.99 -3.75
CA GLN A 157 13.78 -2.83 -3.61
C GLN A 157 14.14 -1.36 -3.39
N VAL A 158 13.67 -0.45 -4.22
CA VAL A 158 13.91 0.99 -4.08
C VAL A 158 13.45 1.52 -2.72
N LEU A 159 12.26 1.10 -2.25
CA LEU A 159 11.76 1.52 -0.94
C LEU A 159 12.68 1.06 0.21
N MET A 160 13.13 -0.18 0.18
CA MET A 160 14.00 -0.75 1.21
C MET A 160 15.37 -0.09 1.23
N ASP A 161 15.97 0.15 0.06
CA ASP A 161 17.27 0.78 -0.06
C ASP A 161 17.24 2.25 0.38
N VAL A 162 16.20 3.00 0.01
CA VAL A 162 16.00 4.37 0.50
C VAL A 162 15.77 4.39 2.01
N ALA A 163 15.06 3.41 2.58
CA ALA A 163 14.88 3.32 4.02
C ALA A 163 16.23 3.13 4.74
N ASN A 164 17.11 2.29 4.19
CA ASN A 164 18.46 2.13 4.70
C ASN A 164 19.27 3.43 4.61
N GLN A 165 19.18 4.14 3.49
CA GLN A 165 19.91 5.42 3.29
C GLN A 165 19.51 6.50 4.31
N VAL A 166 18.21 6.59 4.64
CA VAL A 166 17.72 7.63 5.57
C VAL A 166 17.74 7.18 7.03
N GLY A 167 18.15 5.96 7.32
CA GLY A 167 18.13 5.39 8.67
C GLY A 167 16.70 5.25 9.22
N GLY A 168 15.77 4.81 8.38
CA GLY A 168 14.36 4.63 8.71
C GLY A 168 13.85 3.24 8.39
N PHE A 169 12.53 3.10 8.28
CA PHE A 169 11.91 1.86 7.85
C PHE A 169 10.76 2.10 6.88
N VAL A 170 10.42 1.06 6.11
CA VAL A 170 9.33 1.11 5.13
C VAL A 170 8.00 0.91 5.83
N VAL A 171 7.06 1.83 5.58
CA VAL A 171 5.66 1.70 5.93
C VAL A 171 4.89 1.13 4.74
N GLY A 172 4.27 -0.02 4.93
CA GLY A 172 3.52 -0.72 3.90
C GLY A 172 2.11 -0.17 3.72
N THR A 173 1.65 -0.23 2.49
CA THR A 173 0.36 0.28 2.04
C THR A 173 -0.64 -0.83 1.67
N GLY A 174 -0.25 -2.10 1.83
CA GLY A 174 -1.10 -3.25 1.54
C GLY A 174 -2.31 -3.36 2.46
N ASP A 175 -3.39 -3.93 1.97
CA ASP A 175 -4.60 -4.16 2.73
C ASP A 175 -4.80 -5.63 3.12
N LEU A 176 -5.75 -5.87 4.04
CA LEU A 176 -6.04 -7.21 4.53
C LEU A 176 -6.77 -8.07 3.50
N SER A 177 -7.51 -7.47 2.57
CA SER A 177 -8.21 -8.19 1.50
C SER A 177 -7.21 -8.71 0.48
N GLU A 178 -6.22 -7.89 0.10
CA GLU A 178 -5.11 -8.32 -0.76
C GLU A 178 -4.36 -9.49 -0.13
N ALA A 179 -4.03 -9.39 1.16
CA ALA A 179 -3.36 -10.46 1.89
C ALA A 179 -4.20 -11.75 1.98
N ALA A 180 -5.51 -11.62 2.24
CA ALA A 180 -6.41 -12.76 2.36
C ALA A 180 -6.67 -13.47 1.03
N LEU A 181 -6.73 -12.73 -0.07
CA LEU A 181 -7.01 -13.26 -1.41
C LEU A 181 -5.74 -13.63 -2.20
N GLY A 182 -4.56 -13.24 -1.71
CA GLY A 182 -3.30 -13.41 -2.43
C GLY A 182 -3.17 -12.47 -3.63
N TRP A 183 -3.84 -11.31 -3.62
CA TRP A 183 -3.79 -10.28 -4.66
C TRP A 183 -2.60 -9.34 -4.48
N CYS A 184 -1.43 -9.89 -4.25
CA CYS A 184 -0.20 -9.14 -4.15
C CYS A 184 0.95 -9.94 -4.78
N THR A 185 1.93 -9.24 -5.31
CA THR A 185 3.12 -9.89 -5.85
C THR A 185 3.94 -10.46 -4.69
N PHE A 186 4.21 -11.77 -4.74
CA PHE A 186 5.09 -12.41 -3.78
C PHE A 186 6.47 -11.72 -3.76
N ASN A 187 6.96 -11.46 -2.58
CA ASN A 187 8.23 -10.75 -2.34
C ASN A 187 8.25 -9.31 -2.91
N ALA A 188 7.11 -8.61 -2.86
CA ALA A 188 6.99 -7.22 -3.27
C ALA A 188 5.97 -6.44 -2.41
N ASP A 189 4.76 -6.23 -2.89
CA ASP A 189 3.78 -5.28 -2.33
C ASP A 189 3.44 -5.52 -0.85
N HIS A 190 3.47 -6.77 -0.40
CA HIS A 190 3.19 -7.14 0.98
C HIS A 190 4.43 -7.09 1.91
N ILE A 191 5.61 -6.80 1.36
CA ILE A 191 6.84 -6.70 2.16
C ILE A 191 7.05 -5.27 2.62
N SER A 192 7.05 -5.11 3.93
CA SER A 192 7.40 -3.86 4.58
C SER A 192 7.84 -4.15 6.02
N MET A 193 8.49 -3.18 6.63
CA MET A 193 8.93 -3.29 8.02
C MET A 193 7.81 -2.98 9.01
N TYR A 194 6.75 -2.30 8.56
CA TYR A 194 5.53 -2.03 9.30
C TYR A 194 4.34 -1.90 8.35
N GLN A 195 3.36 -2.78 8.46
CA GLN A 195 2.11 -2.70 7.70
C GLN A 195 1.07 -1.89 8.48
N ILE A 196 0.47 -0.90 7.83
CA ILE A 196 -0.64 -0.14 8.41
C ILE A 196 -1.86 -1.04 8.59
N GLY A 197 -2.05 -2.01 7.71
CA GLY A 197 -3.19 -2.92 7.74
C GLY A 197 -4.51 -2.18 7.49
N ARG A 198 -4.99 -2.21 6.26
CA ARG A 198 -6.29 -1.66 5.90
C ARG A 198 -7.23 -2.83 5.58
N ALA A 199 -8.43 -2.84 6.17
CA ALA A 199 -9.52 -3.63 5.64
C ALA A 199 -10.25 -2.78 4.59
N HIS A 200 -10.60 -3.35 3.44
CA HIS A 200 -11.60 -2.75 2.58
C HIS A 200 -12.95 -2.75 3.30
N VAL A 201 -13.46 -1.57 3.52
CA VAL A 201 -14.76 -1.34 4.13
C VAL A 201 -15.72 -0.95 3.02
#